data_185f19bd0b6cfd54404e6510976b7e35
#
_entry.id   185f19bd0b6cfd54404e6510976b7e35
#
_cell.length_a   1.000
_cell.length_b   1.000
_cell.length_c   1.000
_cell.angle_alpha   90.00
_cell.angle_beta   90.00
_cell.angle_gamma   90.00
#
_symmetry.space_group_name_H-M   'P 1'
#
loop_
_entity.id
_entity.type
_entity.pdbx_description
1 polymer ?
#
loop_
_entity_poly.entity_id
_entity_poly.type
_entity_poly.pdbx_seq_one_letter_code
_entity_poly.pdbx_strand_id
1 'polypeptide(L)'
;MKKILMVTLLSLPLSIFSSTLVILECELLEGATIDDVKKINSDWVKSVNKLNEKQVSSQVLEAVLSDNTEGFMYIDTYEDSVHWGQIRYEIKNGTIQNIDEQFDSVSKCTSGKMYDAEQS
;
A
#
# COMPACT_ATOMS: atom_id res chain seq x y z
N MET A 1 25.57 25.36 41.04
CA MET A 1 24.96 25.44 40.27
C MET A 1 24.14 24.42 39.90
N LYS A 2 23.21 24.51 39.58
CA LYS A 2 22.38 23.65 39.33
C LYS A 2 22.11 23.45 38.05
N LYS A 3 21.90 22.50 37.50
CA LYS A 3 21.61 22.20 36.40
C LYS A 3 20.34 21.84 36.24
N ILE A 4 19.65 22.42 35.60
CA ILE A 4 18.41 22.14 35.36
C ILE A 4 18.29 21.22 34.35
N LEU A 5 18.04 20.10 34.58
CA LEU A 5 17.78 19.24 33.72
C LEU A 5 16.56 19.42 33.16
N MET A 6 16.42 20.09 32.18
CA MET A 6 15.33 20.25 31.54
C MET A 6 14.92 19.08 30.91
N VAL A 7 14.34 18.36 31.47
CA VAL A 7 13.72 17.33 30.90
C VAL A 7 12.70 17.83 30.03
N THR A 8 13.07 18.09 28.92
CA THR A 8 12.13 18.31 27.99
C THR A 8 11.38 17.12 27.85
N LEU A 9 10.36 17.05 28.43
CA LEU A 9 9.53 16.11 28.24
C LEU A 9 9.17 16.11 26.92
N LEU A 10 9.63 15.32 26.20
CA LEU A 10 9.13 15.05 25.01
C LEU A 10 7.77 14.67 25.12
N SER A 11 6.97 15.57 25.22
CA SER A 11 5.63 15.30 24.90
C SER A 11 5.66 14.99 23.45
N LEU A 12 6.06 13.83 23.14
CA LEU A 12 5.72 13.32 21.92
C LEU A 12 4.26 13.41 21.83
N PRO A 13 3.74 14.15 20.94
CA PRO A 13 2.34 14.17 20.76
C PRO A 13 2.01 12.73 20.49
N LEU A 14 1.11 12.23 21.18
CA LEU A 14 0.52 11.01 20.88
C LEU A 14 0.06 11.16 19.49
N SER A 15 0.92 10.86 18.58
CA SER A 15 0.56 11.01 17.23
C SER A 15 -0.51 10.01 16.97
N ILE A 16 -1.62 10.51 16.68
CA ILE A 16 -2.67 9.74 16.18
C ILE A 16 -2.16 9.34 14.83
N PHE A 17 -1.71 8.11 14.69
CA PHE A 17 -1.30 7.64 13.41
C PHE A 17 -2.56 7.35 12.64
N SER A 18 -2.87 8.21 11.72
CA SER A 18 -3.90 7.94 10.74
C SER A 18 -3.21 7.59 9.44
N SER A 19 -3.78 6.70 8.71
CA SER A 19 -3.31 6.30 7.40
C SER A 19 -4.49 6.03 6.49
N THR A 20 -4.26 6.02 5.20
CA THR A 20 -5.28 5.68 4.21
C THR A 20 -4.93 4.32 3.64
N LEU A 21 -5.88 3.41 3.72
CA LEU A 21 -5.72 2.05 3.21
C LEU A 21 -6.53 1.87 1.95
N VAL A 22 -5.93 1.28 0.94
CA VAL A 22 -6.65 0.87 -0.26
C VAL A 22 -6.61 -0.65 -0.30
N ILE A 23 -7.77 -1.26 -0.34
CA ILE A 23 -7.89 -2.71 -0.34
C ILE A 23 -8.48 -3.14 -1.68
N LEU A 24 -7.73 -3.97 -2.39
CA LEU A 24 -8.15 -4.50 -3.68
C LEU A 24 -8.36 -6.00 -3.56
N GLU A 25 -9.54 -6.46 -3.95
CA GLU A 25 -9.84 -7.89 -3.99
C GLU A 25 -9.62 -8.36 -5.41
N CYS A 26 -8.79 -9.36 -5.57
CA CYS A 26 -8.35 -9.81 -6.88
C CYS A 26 -8.35 -11.34 -7.00
N GLU A 27 -8.24 -11.81 -8.23
CA GLU A 27 -8.11 -13.23 -8.53
C GLU A 27 -6.94 -13.43 -9.47
N LEU A 28 -6.26 -14.56 -9.33
CA LEU A 28 -5.18 -14.92 -10.22
C LEU A 28 -5.74 -15.31 -11.57
N LEU A 29 -5.06 -14.90 -12.62
CA LEU A 29 -5.39 -15.37 -13.97
C LEU A 29 -4.80 -16.76 -14.15
N GLU A 30 -5.32 -17.50 -15.16
CA GLU A 30 -4.87 -18.84 -15.41
C GLU A 30 -3.36 -18.88 -15.67
N GLY A 31 -2.67 -19.76 -15.00
CA GLY A 31 -1.22 -19.91 -15.14
C GLY A 31 -0.40 -18.95 -14.27
N ALA A 32 -1.02 -17.97 -13.63
CA ALA A 32 -0.31 -17.06 -12.75
C ALA A 32 -0.24 -17.62 -11.32
N THR A 33 0.81 -17.25 -10.61
CA THR A 33 0.99 -17.68 -9.22
C THR A 33 1.03 -16.47 -8.29
N ILE A 34 0.83 -16.76 -7.01
CA ILE A 34 0.89 -15.69 -6.00
C ILE A 34 2.32 -15.14 -5.89
N ASP A 35 3.33 -15.94 -6.19
CA ASP A 35 4.70 -15.47 -6.19
C ASP A 35 4.94 -14.46 -7.32
N ASP A 36 4.30 -14.65 -8.47
CA ASP A 36 4.35 -13.67 -9.55
C ASP A 36 3.77 -12.34 -9.09
N VAL A 37 2.64 -12.39 -8.39
CA VAL A 37 1.98 -11.20 -7.85
C VAL A 37 2.88 -10.49 -6.84
N LYS A 38 3.48 -11.24 -5.93
CA LYS A 38 4.35 -10.66 -4.89
C LYS A 38 5.57 -9.96 -5.51
N LYS A 39 6.12 -10.56 -6.56
CA LYS A 39 7.27 -9.97 -7.23
C LYS A 39 6.90 -8.65 -7.91
N ILE A 40 5.82 -8.64 -8.65
CA ILE A 40 5.35 -7.45 -9.34
C ILE A 40 4.99 -6.36 -8.31
N ASN A 41 4.35 -6.75 -7.22
CA ASN A 41 3.97 -5.80 -6.17
C ASN A 41 5.20 -5.18 -5.49
N SER A 42 6.25 -5.95 -5.29
CA SER A 42 7.50 -5.44 -4.75
C SER A 42 8.11 -4.39 -5.69
N ASP A 43 8.10 -4.66 -6.99
CA ASP A 43 8.60 -3.72 -7.98
C ASP A 43 7.74 -2.45 -8.03
N TRP A 44 6.42 -2.61 -7.88
CA TRP A 44 5.51 -1.49 -7.84
C TRP A 44 5.80 -0.57 -6.65
N VAL A 45 5.96 -1.15 -5.46
CA VAL A 45 6.28 -0.38 -4.25
C VAL A 45 7.57 0.42 -4.44
N LYS A 46 8.60 -0.21 -4.99
CA LYS A 46 9.86 0.47 -5.24
C LYS A 46 9.69 1.63 -6.22
N SER A 47 8.87 1.43 -7.23
CA SER A 47 8.65 2.44 -8.26
C SER A 47 7.83 3.61 -7.75
N VAL A 48 6.73 3.36 -7.04
CA VAL A 48 5.91 4.45 -6.52
C VAL A 48 6.63 5.23 -5.44
N ASN A 49 7.49 4.60 -4.67
CA ASN A 49 8.25 5.27 -3.62
C ASN A 49 9.35 6.20 -4.15
N LYS A 50 9.61 6.16 -5.45
CA LYS A 50 10.49 7.13 -6.09
C LYS A 50 9.72 8.36 -6.54
N LEU A 51 8.40 8.30 -6.56
CA LEU A 51 7.56 9.39 -7.06
C LEU A 51 7.27 10.45 -6.00
N ASN A 52 7.47 10.13 -4.75
CA ASN A 52 7.09 11.02 -3.66
C ASN A 52 7.98 10.76 -2.44
N GLU A 53 8.16 11.76 -1.59
CA GLU A 53 8.94 11.59 -0.36
C GLU A 53 8.21 10.72 0.64
N LYS A 54 6.90 10.76 0.64
CA LYS A 54 6.09 9.92 1.52
C LYS A 54 6.05 8.53 0.95
N GLN A 55 6.16 7.56 1.81
CA GLN A 55 6.31 6.17 1.38
C GLN A 55 5.00 5.40 1.42
N VAL A 56 4.79 4.60 0.40
CA VAL A 56 3.68 3.67 0.31
C VAL A 56 4.18 2.31 0.78
N SER A 57 3.38 1.59 1.52
CA SER A 57 3.64 0.18 1.80
C SER A 57 2.51 -0.64 1.20
N SER A 58 2.78 -1.87 0.87
CA SER A 58 1.79 -2.76 0.29
C SER A 58 1.98 -4.18 0.81
N GLN A 59 0.87 -4.84 1.05
CA GLN A 59 0.85 -6.24 1.48
C GLN A 59 0.01 -7.03 0.50
N VAL A 60 0.45 -8.23 0.22
CA VAL A 60 -0.34 -9.21 -0.53
C VAL A 60 -0.86 -10.22 0.48
N LEU A 61 -2.19 -10.33 0.56
CA LEU A 61 -2.83 -11.27 1.46
C LEU A 61 -3.28 -12.50 0.68
N GLU A 62 -2.69 -13.62 1.02
CA GLU A 62 -3.04 -14.89 0.42
C GLU A 62 -4.03 -15.59 1.31
N ALA A 63 -5.10 -16.12 0.74
CA ALA A 63 -6.09 -16.81 1.52
C ALA A 63 -5.53 -18.16 1.99
N VAL A 64 -5.45 -18.33 3.30
CA VAL A 64 -4.99 -19.58 3.91
C VAL A 64 -6.19 -20.46 4.22
N LEU A 65 -7.32 -19.85 4.51
CA LEU A 65 -8.56 -20.54 4.81
C LEU A 65 -9.69 -19.77 4.14
N SER A 66 -10.20 -20.27 3.07
CA SER A 66 -11.24 -19.60 2.29
C SER A 66 -11.88 -20.58 1.32
N ASP A 67 -13.10 -20.26 0.92
CA ASP A 67 -13.80 -21.02 -0.11
C ASP A 67 -13.23 -20.74 -1.50
N ASN A 68 -12.50 -19.62 -1.67
CA ASN A 68 -11.89 -19.24 -2.93
C ASN A 68 -10.37 -19.17 -2.77
N THR A 69 -9.68 -20.23 -3.18
CA THR A 69 -8.24 -20.31 -3.07
C THR A 69 -7.50 -19.57 -4.18
N GLU A 70 -8.21 -19.06 -5.20
CA GLU A 70 -7.60 -18.27 -6.25
C GLU A 70 -7.69 -16.78 -5.93
N GLY A 71 -8.43 -16.42 -4.90
CA GLY A 71 -8.56 -15.05 -4.46
C GLY A 71 -7.41 -14.59 -3.59
N PHE A 72 -7.05 -13.35 -3.72
CA PHE A 72 -6.07 -12.71 -2.87
C PHE A 72 -6.42 -11.22 -2.76
N MET A 73 -5.73 -10.52 -1.88
CA MET A 73 -5.98 -9.10 -1.70
C MET A 73 -4.67 -8.34 -1.66
N TYR A 74 -4.71 -7.11 -2.14
CA TYR A 74 -3.65 -6.15 -1.85
C TYR A 74 -4.15 -5.20 -0.79
N ILE A 75 -3.30 -4.84 0.15
CA ILE A 75 -3.56 -3.72 1.05
C ILE A 75 -2.43 -2.73 0.87
N ASP A 76 -2.75 -1.59 0.27
CA ASP A 76 -1.80 -0.51 0.07
C ASP A 76 -2.03 0.55 1.14
N THR A 77 -0.99 0.95 1.82
CA THR A 77 -1.07 1.94 2.89
C THR A 77 -0.35 3.21 2.48
N TYR A 78 -1.09 4.32 2.53
CA TYR A 78 -0.60 5.66 2.24
C TYR A 78 -0.63 6.49 3.53
N GLU A 79 0.17 7.52 3.61
CA GLU A 79 0.18 8.34 4.83
C GLU A 79 -1.13 9.08 5.04
N ASP A 80 -1.78 9.51 3.96
CA ASP A 80 -3.09 10.16 4.01
C ASP A 80 -3.72 10.12 2.61
N SER A 81 -4.94 10.63 2.50
CA SER A 81 -5.66 10.64 1.23
C SER A 81 -5.04 11.58 0.19
N VAL A 82 -4.36 12.62 0.64
CA VAL A 82 -3.66 13.54 -0.27
C VAL A 82 -2.49 12.81 -0.92
N HIS A 83 -1.73 12.07 -0.13
CA HIS A 83 -0.63 11.25 -0.62
C HIS A 83 -1.12 10.23 -1.65
N TRP A 84 -2.23 9.54 -1.35
CA TRP A 84 -2.86 8.62 -2.29
C TRP A 84 -3.18 9.33 -3.62
N GLY A 85 -3.80 10.50 -3.52
CA GLY A 85 -4.17 11.27 -4.72
C GLY A 85 -2.97 11.69 -5.55
N GLN A 86 -1.87 12.07 -4.92
CA GLN A 86 -0.63 12.42 -5.61
C GLN A 86 -0.05 11.23 -6.36
N ILE A 87 -0.01 10.08 -5.72
CA ILE A 87 0.49 8.84 -6.35
C ILE A 87 -0.42 8.43 -7.51
N ARG A 88 -1.74 8.49 -7.33
CA ARG A 88 -2.68 8.17 -8.40
C ARG A 88 -2.52 9.10 -9.61
N TYR A 89 -2.25 10.36 -9.36
CA TYR A 89 -2.01 11.32 -10.42
C TYR A 89 -0.78 10.91 -11.25
N GLU A 90 0.31 10.55 -10.57
CA GLU A 90 1.53 10.13 -11.25
C GLU A 90 1.32 8.84 -12.03
N ILE A 91 0.61 7.88 -11.46
CA ILE A 91 0.31 6.63 -12.13
C ILE A 91 -0.53 6.88 -13.38
N LYS A 92 -1.54 7.76 -13.27
CA LYS A 92 -2.42 8.06 -14.38
C LYS A 92 -1.67 8.73 -15.53
N ASN A 93 -0.59 9.41 -15.24
CA ASN A 93 0.23 10.04 -16.27
C ASN A 93 1.24 9.06 -16.89
N GLY A 94 1.12 7.77 -16.61
CA GLY A 94 1.92 6.74 -17.28
C GLY A 94 3.32 6.54 -16.73
N THR A 95 3.63 7.08 -15.55
CA THR A 95 4.97 7.00 -14.98
C THR A 95 5.40 5.57 -14.72
N ILE A 96 4.47 4.69 -14.38
CA ILE A 96 4.75 3.27 -14.12
C ILE A 96 3.85 2.34 -14.92
N GLN A 97 3.44 2.77 -16.10
CA GLN A 97 2.50 2.01 -16.94
C GLN A 97 2.95 0.58 -17.18
N ASN A 98 4.25 0.38 -17.34
CA ASN A 98 4.80 -0.95 -17.58
C ASN A 98 4.50 -1.93 -16.45
N ILE A 99 4.52 -1.45 -15.21
CA ILE A 99 4.23 -2.30 -14.06
C ILE A 99 2.73 -2.57 -13.95
N ASP A 100 1.91 -1.58 -14.25
CA ASP A 100 0.46 -1.77 -14.27
C ASP A 100 0.07 -2.85 -15.27
N GLU A 101 0.70 -2.86 -16.44
CA GLU A 101 0.46 -3.91 -17.43
C GLU A 101 0.89 -5.29 -16.93
N GLN A 102 1.94 -5.35 -16.11
CA GLN A 102 2.37 -6.62 -15.53
C GLN A 102 1.31 -7.15 -14.55
N PHE A 103 0.72 -6.29 -13.73
CA PHE A 103 -0.37 -6.70 -12.85
C PHE A 103 -1.55 -7.27 -13.65
N ASP A 104 -1.91 -6.61 -14.73
CA ASP A 104 -3.02 -7.05 -15.58
C ASP A 104 -2.75 -8.41 -16.23
N SER A 105 -1.50 -8.78 -16.37
CA SER A 105 -1.13 -10.06 -16.97
C SER A 105 -1.24 -11.23 -16.01
N VAL A 106 -1.29 -10.99 -14.71
CA VAL A 106 -1.31 -12.05 -13.68
C VAL A 106 -2.56 -12.06 -12.83
N SER A 107 -3.32 -10.96 -12.80
CA SER A 107 -4.46 -10.83 -11.91
C SER A 107 -5.56 -9.97 -12.48
N LYS A 108 -6.76 -10.14 -11.92
CA LYS A 108 -7.89 -9.31 -12.22
C LYS A 108 -8.50 -8.91 -10.88
N CYS A 109 -8.59 -7.61 -10.66
CA CYS A 109 -9.19 -7.10 -9.43
C CYS A 109 -10.65 -6.72 -9.67
N THR A 110 -11.52 -7.21 -8.81
CA THR A 110 -12.97 -7.07 -8.97
C THR A 110 -13.57 -6.06 -8.01
N SER A 111 -12.83 -5.65 -6.98
CA SER A 111 -13.34 -4.72 -5.99
C SER A 111 -12.19 -3.88 -5.46
N GLY A 112 -12.44 -2.61 -5.28
CA GLY A 112 -11.50 -1.69 -4.64
C GLY A 112 -12.22 -0.85 -3.60
N LYS A 113 -11.64 -0.74 -2.42
CA LYS A 113 -12.20 0.04 -1.32
C LYS A 113 -11.11 0.86 -0.67
N MET A 114 -11.45 2.04 -0.21
CA MET A 114 -10.53 2.91 0.48
C MET A 114 -11.05 3.24 1.86
N TYR A 115 -10.20 3.17 2.84
CA TYR A 115 -10.56 3.43 4.23
C TYR A 115 -9.54 4.36 4.86
N ASP A 116 -10.02 5.24 5.72
CA ASP A 116 -9.12 5.96 6.62
C ASP A 116 -9.03 5.15 7.90
N ALA A 117 -7.83 4.87 8.34
CA ALA A 117 -7.57 4.08 9.53
C ALA A 117 -6.92 4.95 10.59
N GLU A 118 -7.43 4.87 11.80
CA GLU A 118 -6.83 5.53 12.96
C GLU A 118 -6.49 4.48 13.99
N GLN A 119 -5.33 4.67 14.62
CA GLN A 119 -4.95 3.79 15.69
C GLN A 119 -5.66 4.25 16.96
N SER A 120 -6.32 3.36 17.63
CA SER A 120 -7.02 3.66 18.89
C SER A 120 -6.12 3.54 20.09
#